data_cb70bd7eae1a687cddfc12cfb4901e7a
#
_entry.id   cb70bd7eae1a687cddfc12cfb4901e7a
#
_cell.length_a   1.000
_cell.length_b   1.000
_cell.length_c   1.000
_cell.angle_alpha   90.00
_cell.angle_beta   90.00
_cell.angle_gamma   90.00
#
_symmetry.space_group_name_H-M   'P 1'
#
loop_
_entity.id
_entity.type
_entity.pdbx_description
1 polymer ?
#
loop_
_entity_poly.entity_id
_entity_poly.type
_entity_poly.pdbx_seq_one_letter_code
_entity_poly.pdbx_strand_id
1 'polypeptide(L)'
;FLIALAVIDDLGAIIIIAVFYTTTLSFLNLGIALGIIAVLGILNRLKVHNLIPYILGGVVAWYFMLLSGVHATITGVLLAFVVPYGNGGRKSPSYILQHILHKPVAFIILPLFAAANTSIAIGSDWLSSLGEPFSMGIIGGLVIGKSIGIVLFSIIAVWLGFASLPEDLKWGNIIGVGFLGGIGFTMSIFITLLAFDRQIIVDGSKIAILLASCVAASIGFITLKLTLTGTSADEVDEDE
;
A
#
# COMPACT_ATOMS: atom_id res chain seq x y z
N PHE A 1 -8.07 -1.06 -12.03
CA PHE A 1 -7.36 0.20 -11.85
C PHE A 1 -7.05 0.46 -10.36
N LEU A 2 -8.06 0.54 -9.46
CA LEU A 2 -7.88 0.85 -8.04
C LEU A 2 -6.91 -0.12 -7.32
N ILE A 3 -7.02 -1.43 -7.58
CA ILE A 3 -6.13 -2.44 -6.97
C ILE A 3 -4.69 -2.23 -7.43
N ALA A 4 -4.47 -2.02 -8.73
CA ALA A 4 -3.12 -1.76 -9.26
C ALA A 4 -2.54 -0.46 -8.71
N LEU A 5 -3.35 0.60 -8.62
CA LEU A 5 -2.99 1.88 -8.02
C LEU A 5 -2.57 1.71 -6.56
N ALA A 6 -3.36 0.99 -5.76
CA ALA A 6 -3.04 0.74 -4.34
C ALA A 6 -1.72 -0.02 -4.18
N VAL A 7 -1.46 -1.04 -4.99
CA VAL A 7 -0.20 -1.81 -4.94
C VAL A 7 1.00 -0.93 -5.31
N ILE A 8 0.87 -0.09 -6.34
CA ILE A 8 1.97 0.80 -6.77
C ILE A 8 2.22 1.90 -5.72
N ASP A 9 1.18 2.41 -5.10
CA ASP A 9 1.25 3.41 -4.03
C ASP A 9 2.02 2.87 -2.81
N ASP A 10 1.65 1.66 -2.35
CA ASP A 10 2.34 0.99 -1.26
C ASP A 10 3.80 0.67 -1.60
N LEU A 11 4.07 0.22 -2.82
CA LEU A 11 5.43 -0.03 -3.30
C LEU A 11 6.27 1.25 -3.32
N GLY A 12 5.69 2.35 -3.81
CA GLY A 12 6.33 3.67 -3.80
C GLY A 12 6.65 4.14 -2.38
N ALA A 13 5.71 3.98 -1.46
CA ALA A 13 5.90 4.32 -0.05
C ALA A 13 7.03 3.50 0.60
N ILE A 14 7.09 2.18 0.34
CA ILE A 14 8.16 1.31 0.85
C ILE A 14 9.52 1.72 0.31
N ILE A 15 9.62 2.10 -0.97
CA ILE A 15 10.88 2.58 -1.57
C ILE A 15 11.31 3.91 -0.92
N ILE A 16 10.39 4.85 -0.72
CA ILE A 16 10.68 6.13 -0.03
C ILE A 16 11.18 5.87 1.38
N ILE A 17 10.51 4.99 2.13
CA ILE A 17 10.93 4.61 3.48
C ILE A 17 12.36 4.03 3.46
N ALA A 18 12.66 3.16 2.51
CA ALA A 18 13.97 2.56 2.38
C ALA A 18 15.09 3.57 2.13
N VAL A 19 14.82 4.58 1.31
CA VAL A 19 15.84 5.56 0.89
C VAL A 19 16.03 6.65 1.95
N PHE A 20 14.94 7.15 2.54
CA PHE A 20 14.96 8.35 3.37
C PHE A 20 14.97 8.07 4.89
N TYR A 21 14.50 6.90 5.33
CA TYR A 21 14.34 6.59 6.75
C TYR A 21 15.28 5.49 7.26
N THR A 22 16.31 5.14 6.46
CA THR A 22 17.39 4.25 6.90
C THR A 22 18.41 5.05 7.71
N THR A 23 18.58 4.73 8.98
CA THR A 23 19.44 5.50 9.91
C THR A 23 20.89 5.00 9.97
N THR A 24 21.09 3.70 9.99
CA THR A 24 22.44 3.08 10.09
C THR A 24 22.51 1.88 9.16
N LEU A 25 23.42 1.90 8.18
CA LEU A 25 23.58 0.83 7.22
C LEU A 25 24.70 -0.14 7.63
N SER A 26 24.32 -1.41 7.85
CA SER A 26 25.28 -2.51 7.92
C SER A 26 25.35 -3.20 6.55
N PHE A 27 26.37 -2.85 5.76
CA PHE A 27 26.57 -3.43 4.42
C PHE A 27 26.73 -4.95 4.44
N LEU A 28 27.29 -5.52 5.52
CA LEU A 28 27.43 -6.97 5.65
C LEU A 28 26.05 -7.65 5.73
N ASN A 29 25.19 -7.20 6.64
CA ASN A 29 23.86 -7.76 6.83
C ASN A 29 22.97 -7.54 5.60
N LEU A 30 23.07 -6.36 4.98
CA LEU A 30 22.39 -6.07 3.73
C LEU A 30 22.84 -7.01 2.60
N GLY A 31 24.16 -7.22 2.47
CA GLY A 31 24.71 -8.14 1.50
C GLY A 31 24.26 -9.58 1.69
N ILE A 32 24.15 -10.05 2.95
CA ILE A 32 23.62 -11.38 3.26
C ILE A 32 22.13 -11.47 2.89
N ALA A 33 21.32 -10.49 3.28
CA ALA A 33 19.90 -10.46 2.94
C ALA A 33 19.67 -10.49 1.43
N LEU A 34 20.33 -9.63 0.68
CA LEU A 34 20.25 -9.58 -0.78
C LEU A 34 20.81 -10.85 -1.44
N GLY A 35 21.87 -11.43 -0.88
CA GLY A 35 22.43 -12.70 -1.31
C GLY A 35 21.42 -13.85 -1.20
N ILE A 36 20.69 -13.92 -0.08
CA ILE A 36 19.62 -14.90 0.10
C ILE A 36 18.50 -14.68 -0.93
N ILE A 37 18.06 -13.45 -1.13
CA ILE A 37 17.03 -13.14 -2.16
C ILE A 37 17.52 -13.52 -3.56
N ALA A 38 18.80 -13.28 -3.89
CA ALA A 38 19.37 -13.69 -5.16
C ALA A 38 19.38 -15.22 -5.33
N VAL A 39 19.74 -15.98 -4.29
CA VAL A 39 19.65 -17.44 -4.28
C VAL A 39 18.22 -17.92 -4.52
N LEU A 40 17.23 -17.30 -3.86
CA LEU A 40 15.81 -17.60 -4.09
C LEU A 40 15.40 -17.31 -5.55
N GLY A 41 15.90 -16.20 -6.11
CA GLY A 41 15.72 -15.87 -7.52
C GLY A 41 16.31 -16.90 -8.47
N ILE A 42 17.48 -17.45 -8.13
CA ILE A 42 18.09 -18.57 -8.89
C ILE A 42 17.23 -19.83 -8.79
N LEU A 43 16.71 -20.16 -7.61
CA LEU A 43 15.78 -21.30 -7.44
C LEU A 43 14.51 -21.13 -8.27
N ASN A 44 13.98 -19.91 -8.38
CA ASN A 44 12.87 -19.62 -9.29
C ASN A 44 13.24 -19.89 -10.76
N ARG A 45 14.42 -19.42 -11.19
CA ARG A 45 14.94 -19.70 -12.54
C ARG A 45 15.10 -21.19 -12.81
N LEU A 46 15.50 -21.96 -11.81
CA LEU A 46 15.59 -23.43 -11.86
C LEU A 46 14.23 -24.13 -11.76
N LYS A 47 13.12 -23.35 -11.76
CA LYS A 47 11.74 -23.87 -11.74
C LYS A 47 11.43 -24.71 -10.48
N VAL A 48 12.05 -24.40 -9.34
CA VAL A 48 11.71 -25.01 -8.07
C VAL A 48 10.39 -24.42 -7.59
N HIS A 49 9.29 -25.16 -7.74
CA HIS A 49 7.93 -24.70 -7.39
C HIS A 49 7.54 -24.97 -5.92
N ASN A 50 8.43 -25.58 -5.13
CA ASN A 50 8.18 -25.78 -3.71
C ASN A 50 8.28 -24.44 -2.96
N LEU A 51 7.25 -24.07 -2.18
CA LEU A 51 7.21 -22.82 -1.41
C LEU A 51 8.09 -22.83 -0.16
N ILE A 52 8.42 -24.00 0.39
CA ILE A 52 9.15 -24.11 1.66
C ILE A 52 10.48 -23.33 1.63
N PRO A 53 11.37 -23.51 0.63
CA PRO A 53 12.62 -22.76 0.60
C PRO A 53 12.42 -21.24 0.48
N TYR A 54 11.36 -20.78 -0.19
CA TYR A 54 11.07 -19.35 -0.31
C TYR A 54 10.59 -18.76 1.02
N ILE A 55 9.75 -19.47 1.75
CA ILE A 55 9.28 -19.01 3.08
C ILE A 55 10.43 -19.00 4.07
N LEU A 56 11.19 -20.10 4.19
CA LEU A 56 12.32 -20.18 5.11
C LEU A 56 13.42 -19.17 4.74
N GLY A 57 13.80 -19.09 3.48
CA GLY A 57 14.76 -18.11 2.99
C GLY A 57 14.27 -16.68 3.16
N GLY A 58 12.97 -16.44 2.97
CA GLY A 58 12.34 -15.15 3.20
C GLY A 58 12.42 -14.70 4.66
N VAL A 59 12.16 -15.59 5.61
CA VAL A 59 12.30 -15.30 7.06
C VAL A 59 13.74 -14.98 7.42
N VAL A 60 14.70 -15.74 6.91
CA VAL A 60 16.13 -15.49 7.15
C VAL A 60 16.56 -14.17 6.51
N ALA A 61 16.17 -13.91 5.26
CA ALA A 61 16.45 -12.63 4.60
C ALA A 61 15.83 -11.45 5.34
N TRP A 62 14.59 -11.58 5.83
CA TRP A 62 13.91 -10.57 6.65
C TRP A 62 14.71 -10.25 7.92
N TYR A 63 15.22 -11.26 8.62
CA TYR A 63 16.01 -11.09 9.83
C TYR A 63 17.31 -10.31 9.54
N PHE A 64 18.06 -10.67 8.49
CA PHE A 64 19.26 -9.95 8.12
C PHE A 64 18.96 -8.54 7.57
N MET A 65 17.85 -8.35 6.89
CA MET A 65 17.40 -7.03 6.46
C MET A 65 17.12 -6.12 7.67
N LEU A 66 16.45 -6.65 8.69
CA LEU A 66 16.22 -5.93 9.95
C LEU A 66 17.55 -5.52 10.61
N LEU A 67 18.54 -6.42 10.66
CA LEU A 67 19.87 -6.13 11.21
C LEU A 67 20.70 -5.18 10.33
N SER A 68 20.33 -5.01 9.07
CA SER A 68 21.02 -4.10 8.16
C SER A 68 20.71 -2.62 8.40
N GLY A 69 19.66 -2.31 9.16
CA GLY A 69 19.12 -0.96 9.35
C GLY A 69 18.16 -0.51 8.25
N VAL A 70 18.05 -1.28 7.18
CA VAL A 70 17.02 -1.07 6.15
C VAL A 70 15.68 -1.61 6.65
N HIS A 71 14.59 -0.94 6.32
CA HIS A 71 13.26 -1.40 6.74
C HIS A 71 12.95 -2.81 6.21
N ALA A 72 12.65 -3.72 7.13
CA ALA A 72 12.46 -5.13 6.84
C ALA A 72 11.24 -5.41 5.93
N THR A 73 10.32 -4.45 5.78
CA THR A 73 9.17 -4.50 4.85
C THR A 73 9.61 -4.71 3.39
N ILE A 74 10.80 -4.21 3.01
CA ILE A 74 11.36 -4.39 1.67
C ILE A 74 11.58 -5.87 1.34
N THR A 75 11.95 -6.68 2.33
CA THR A 75 12.14 -8.11 2.12
C THR A 75 10.87 -8.80 1.62
N GLY A 76 9.70 -8.40 2.13
CA GLY A 76 8.42 -8.93 1.66
C GLY A 76 8.18 -8.65 0.18
N VAL A 77 8.51 -7.44 -0.27
CA VAL A 77 8.40 -7.04 -1.68
C VAL A 77 9.39 -7.81 -2.56
N LEU A 78 10.65 -7.87 -2.14
CA LEU A 78 11.69 -8.61 -2.86
C LEU A 78 11.33 -10.11 -2.93
N LEU A 79 10.82 -10.68 -1.84
CA LEU A 79 10.37 -12.06 -1.81
C LEU A 79 9.20 -12.30 -2.77
N ALA A 80 8.25 -11.39 -2.85
CA ALA A 80 7.12 -11.49 -3.77
C ALA A 80 7.58 -11.55 -5.24
N PHE A 81 8.64 -10.81 -5.61
CA PHE A 81 9.20 -10.84 -6.96
C PHE A 81 9.96 -12.13 -7.27
N VAL A 82 10.52 -12.81 -6.26
CA VAL A 82 11.30 -14.04 -6.48
C VAL A 82 10.49 -15.32 -6.30
N VAL A 83 9.27 -15.26 -5.73
CA VAL A 83 8.38 -16.43 -5.67
C VAL A 83 7.91 -16.80 -7.07
N PRO A 84 7.94 -18.10 -7.47
CA PRO A 84 7.55 -18.51 -8.80
C PRO A 84 6.09 -18.20 -9.12
N TYR A 85 5.87 -17.44 -10.19
CA TYR A 85 4.53 -17.17 -10.71
C TYR A 85 3.94 -18.40 -11.43
N GLY A 86 4.81 -19.24 -12.04
CA GLY A 86 4.40 -20.40 -12.82
C GLY A 86 3.56 -19.97 -14.04
N ASN A 87 2.42 -20.60 -14.20
CA ASN A 87 1.43 -20.27 -15.24
C ASN A 87 0.29 -19.37 -14.74
N GLY A 88 0.38 -18.84 -13.51
CA GLY A 88 -0.65 -18.03 -12.89
C GLY A 88 -1.93 -18.77 -12.47
N GLY A 89 -2.01 -20.08 -12.73
CA GLY A 89 -3.17 -20.90 -12.37
C GLY A 89 -3.27 -21.17 -10.86
N ARG A 90 -4.40 -21.75 -10.44
CA ARG A 90 -4.70 -22.06 -9.01
C ARG A 90 -3.66 -22.94 -8.31
N LYS A 91 -2.83 -23.66 -9.06
CA LYS A 91 -1.73 -24.52 -8.54
C LYS A 91 -0.37 -23.81 -8.55
N SER A 92 -0.29 -22.57 -8.99
CA SER A 92 0.98 -21.83 -9.00
C SER A 92 1.40 -21.46 -7.57
N PRO A 93 2.71 -21.47 -7.25
CA PRO A 93 3.21 -21.16 -5.92
C PRO A 93 2.78 -19.77 -5.45
N SER A 94 2.82 -18.76 -6.31
CA SER A 94 2.39 -17.39 -6.00
C SER A 94 0.90 -17.33 -5.66
N TYR A 95 0.03 -18.03 -6.41
CA TYR A 95 -1.41 -18.08 -6.15
C TYR A 95 -1.70 -18.75 -4.80
N ILE A 96 -1.05 -19.90 -4.53
CA ILE A 96 -1.21 -20.64 -3.28
C ILE A 96 -0.79 -19.77 -2.09
N LEU A 97 0.36 -19.08 -2.20
CA LEU A 97 0.85 -18.21 -1.14
C LEU A 97 -0.09 -17.03 -0.89
N GLN A 98 -0.55 -16.37 -1.95
CA GLN A 98 -1.52 -15.29 -1.88
C GLN A 98 -2.82 -15.75 -1.20
N HIS A 99 -3.35 -16.90 -1.59
CA HIS A 99 -4.60 -17.42 -1.03
C HIS A 99 -4.47 -17.80 0.44
N ILE A 100 -3.35 -18.41 0.85
CA ILE A 100 -3.07 -18.77 2.25
C ILE A 100 -2.93 -17.50 3.11
N LEU A 101 -2.22 -16.48 2.61
CA LEU A 101 -1.95 -15.26 3.37
C LEU A 101 -3.15 -14.32 3.42
N HIS A 102 -4.07 -14.38 2.46
CA HIS A 102 -5.18 -13.44 2.36
C HIS A 102 -6.01 -13.35 3.65
N LYS A 103 -6.48 -14.48 4.16
CA LYS A 103 -7.31 -14.50 5.39
C LYS A 103 -6.55 -14.09 6.65
N PRO A 104 -5.36 -14.65 6.98
CA PRO A 104 -4.59 -14.19 8.12
C PRO A 104 -4.24 -12.71 8.07
N VAL A 105 -3.86 -12.19 6.90
CA VAL A 105 -3.54 -10.77 6.74
C VAL A 105 -4.78 -9.91 6.98
N ALA A 106 -5.91 -10.23 6.33
CA ALA A 106 -7.11 -9.41 6.42
C ALA A 106 -7.78 -9.44 7.80
N PHE A 107 -7.79 -10.59 8.49
CA PHE A 107 -8.57 -10.77 9.71
C PHE A 107 -7.74 -10.78 11.00
N ILE A 108 -6.42 -10.91 10.92
CA ILE A 108 -5.54 -10.91 12.10
C ILE A 108 -4.53 -9.77 12.01
N ILE A 109 -3.70 -9.73 10.96
CA ILE A 109 -2.58 -8.79 10.90
C ILE A 109 -3.06 -7.35 10.74
N LEU A 110 -3.98 -7.07 9.81
CA LEU A 110 -4.50 -5.71 9.60
C LEU A 110 -5.26 -5.17 10.82
N PRO A 111 -6.18 -5.92 11.48
CA PRO A 111 -6.82 -5.45 12.70
C PRO A 111 -5.84 -5.23 13.86
N LEU A 112 -4.85 -6.10 14.04
CA LEU A 112 -3.81 -5.91 15.06
C LEU A 112 -2.94 -4.69 14.76
N PHE A 113 -2.53 -4.53 13.50
CA PHE A 113 -1.77 -3.36 13.06
C PHE A 113 -2.58 -2.07 13.28
N ALA A 114 -3.85 -2.07 12.91
CA ALA A 114 -4.74 -0.94 13.16
C ALA A 114 -4.85 -0.65 14.65
N ALA A 115 -5.17 -1.64 15.49
CA ALA A 115 -5.30 -1.46 16.93
C ALA A 115 -4.02 -0.92 17.58
N ALA A 116 -2.84 -1.45 17.19
CA ALA A 116 -1.55 -1.03 17.73
C ALA A 116 -1.16 0.41 17.33
N ASN A 117 -1.50 0.81 16.11
CA ASN A 117 -1.01 2.08 15.55
C ASN A 117 -2.05 3.23 15.63
N THR A 118 -3.35 2.94 15.79
CA THR A 118 -4.40 3.97 15.93
C THR A 118 -4.75 4.28 17.39
N SER A 119 -4.07 3.65 18.34
CA SER A 119 -4.21 4.02 19.76
C SER A 119 -3.76 5.48 19.94
N ILE A 120 -4.72 6.38 20.16
CA ILE A 120 -4.51 7.82 20.33
C ILE A 120 -5.16 8.24 21.62
N ALA A 121 -4.41 8.91 22.50
CA ALA A 121 -4.99 9.63 23.62
C ALA A 121 -5.61 10.94 23.09
N ILE A 122 -6.93 10.95 22.91
CA ILE A 122 -7.66 12.15 22.49
C ILE A 122 -7.73 13.11 23.69
N GLY A 123 -6.81 14.09 23.72
CA GLY A 123 -6.83 15.19 24.69
C GLY A 123 -7.91 16.23 24.34
N SER A 124 -8.19 17.15 25.25
CA SER A 124 -9.13 18.27 25.01
C SER A 124 -8.74 19.14 23.81
N ASP A 125 -7.48 19.15 23.44
CA ASP A 125 -6.89 20.06 22.45
C ASP A 125 -6.74 19.44 21.05
N TRP A 126 -7.43 18.33 20.77
CA TRP A 126 -7.34 17.65 19.47
C TRP A 126 -7.77 18.54 18.28
N LEU A 127 -8.74 19.45 18.51
CA LEU A 127 -9.19 20.42 17.50
C LEU A 127 -8.11 21.45 17.15
N SER A 128 -7.33 21.90 18.14
CA SER A 128 -6.23 22.84 17.89
C SER A 128 -5.12 22.21 17.07
N SER A 129 -4.83 20.93 17.29
CA SER A 129 -3.83 20.20 16.50
C SER A 129 -4.21 20.02 15.01
N LEU A 130 -5.48 20.11 14.65
CA LEU A 130 -5.90 20.11 13.24
C LEU A 130 -5.54 21.41 12.51
N GLY A 131 -5.43 22.53 13.22
CA GLY A 131 -4.98 23.82 12.67
C GLY A 131 -3.47 23.92 12.48
N GLU A 132 -2.71 22.99 12.99
CA GLU A 132 -1.26 22.99 12.85
C GLU A 132 -0.80 22.72 11.40
N PRO A 133 0.31 23.33 10.94
CA PRO A 133 0.77 23.21 9.55
C PRO A 133 0.96 21.77 9.09
N PHE A 134 1.43 20.86 9.96
CA PHE A 134 1.62 19.46 9.62
C PHE A 134 0.28 18.75 9.38
N SER A 135 -0.75 19.02 10.18
CA SER A 135 -2.09 18.44 10.02
C SER A 135 -2.76 18.94 8.75
N MET A 136 -2.68 20.24 8.48
CA MET A 136 -3.20 20.83 7.23
C MET A 136 -2.49 20.28 6.01
N GLY A 137 -1.16 20.09 6.09
CA GLY A 137 -0.37 19.45 5.03
C GLY A 137 -0.82 18.02 4.76
N ILE A 138 -1.06 17.21 5.79
CA ILE A 138 -1.54 15.82 5.68
C ILE A 138 -2.94 15.80 5.05
N ILE A 139 -3.89 16.60 5.56
CA ILE A 139 -5.27 16.64 5.05
C ILE A 139 -5.27 17.09 3.59
N GLY A 140 -4.59 18.19 3.28
CA GLY A 140 -4.48 18.70 1.90
C GLY A 140 -3.78 17.70 0.97
N GLY A 141 -2.71 17.08 1.43
CA GLY A 141 -1.97 16.06 0.66
C GLY A 141 -2.81 14.82 0.33
N LEU A 142 -3.51 14.27 1.31
CA LEU A 142 -4.32 13.07 1.13
C LEU A 142 -5.60 13.33 0.34
N VAL A 143 -6.37 14.35 0.70
CA VAL A 143 -7.68 14.61 0.07
C VAL A 143 -7.53 15.26 -1.30
N ILE A 144 -6.66 16.25 -1.43
CA ILE A 144 -6.55 17.06 -2.64
C ILE A 144 -5.36 16.61 -3.48
N GLY A 145 -4.15 16.58 -2.88
CA GLY A 145 -2.91 16.33 -3.60
C GLY A 145 -2.90 14.97 -4.27
N LYS A 146 -3.23 13.92 -3.52
CA LYS A 146 -3.25 12.54 -4.03
C LYS A 146 -4.34 12.34 -5.08
N SER A 147 -5.55 12.87 -4.83
CA SER A 147 -6.67 12.77 -5.77
C SER A 147 -6.36 13.49 -7.10
N ILE A 148 -5.87 14.73 -7.01
CA ILE A 148 -5.46 15.48 -8.21
C ILE A 148 -4.31 14.78 -8.93
N GLY A 149 -3.31 14.29 -8.20
CA GLY A 149 -2.18 13.57 -8.78
C GLY A 149 -2.63 12.35 -9.59
N ILE A 150 -3.48 11.49 -9.02
CA ILE A 150 -4.01 10.30 -9.69
C ILE A 150 -4.77 10.68 -10.97
N VAL A 151 -5.67 11.65 -10.88
CA VAL A 151 -6.47 12.09 -12.04
C VAL A 151 -5.58 12.72 -13.11
N LEU A 152 -4.67 13.62 -12.74
CA LEU A 152 -3.79 14.31 -13.65
C LEU A 152 -2.88 13.33 -14.41
N PHE A 153 -2.21 12.42 -13.70
CA PHE A 153 -1.35 11.43 -14.35
C PHE A 153 -2.15 10.44 -15.21
N SER A 154 -3.39 10.10 -14.83
CA SER A 154 -4.28 9.31 -15.69
C SER A 154 -4.64 10.03 -16.98
N ILE A 155 -4.95 11.33 -16.90
CA ILE A 155 -5.22 12.16 -18.10
C ILE A 155 -3.98 12.23 -19.00
N ILE A 156 -2.80 12.47 -18.41
CA ILE A 156 -1.54 12.53 -19.17
C ILE A 156 -1.27 11.19 -19.86
N ALA A 157 -1.46 10.06 -19.17
CA ALA A 157 -1.25 8.73 -19.74
C ALA A 157 -2.16 8.46 -20.96
N VAL A 158 -3.42 8.86 -20.87
CA VAL A 158 -4.38 8.74 -21.98
C VAL A 158 -4.01 9.69 -23.13
N TRP A 159 -3.65 10.94 -22.81
CA TRP A 159 -3.27 11.93 -23.82
C TRP A 159 -1.99 11.56 -24.60
N LEU A 160 -1.02 10.94 -23.91
CA LEU A 160 0.21 10.44 -24.54
C LEU A 160 0.01 9.10 -25.27
N GLY A 161 -1.18 8.50 -25.24
CA GLY A 161 -1.48 7.23 -25.90
C GLY A 161 -0.94 5.99 -25.19
N PHE A 162 -0.45 6.12 -23.95
CA PHE A 162 0.00 4.96 -23.14
C PHE A 162 -1.15 4.13 -22.58
N ALA A 163 -2.34 4.72 -22.48
CA ALA A 163 -3.54 4.07 -21.99
C ALA A 163 -4.76 4.56 -22.77
N SER A 164 -5.85 3.79 -22.72
CA SER A 164 -7.16 4.20 -23.20
C SER A 164 -8.17 4.10 -22.08
N LEU A 165 -9.11 5.03 -22.02
CA LEU A 165 -10.24 4.89 -21.10
C LEU A 165 -11.20 3.87 -21.72
N PRO A 166 -11.57 2.77 -20.98
CA PRO A 166 -12.58 1.82 -21.44
C PRO A 166 -13.90 2.53 -21.76
N GLU A 167 -14.66 2.03 -22.73
CA GLU A 167 -15.92 2.65 -23.20
C GLU A 167 -16.96 2.78 -22.10
N ASP A 168 -16.94 1.84 -21.13
CA ASP A 168 -17.89 1.80 -20.00
C ASP A 168 -17.52 2.78 -18.87
N LEU A 169 -16.35 3.43 -18.91
CA LEU A 169 -15.88 4.31 -17.84
C LEU A 169 -15.86 5.78 -18.28
N LYS A 170 -16.28 6.63 -17.36
CA LYS A 170 -16.24 8.09 -17.51
C LYS A 170 -15.13 8.69 -16.64
N TRP A 171 -14.66 9.86 -16.99
CA TRP A 171 -13.67 10.60 -16.17
C TRP A 171 -14.15 10.82 -14.74
N GLY A 172 -15.47 10.93 -14.52
CA GLY A 172 -16.05 10.99 -13.18
C GLY A 172 -15.71 9.76 -12.32
N ASN A 173 -15.60 8.56 -12.93
CA ASN A 173 -15.23 7.35 -12.23
C ASN A 173 -13.75 7.39 -11.80
N ILE A 174 -12.87 7.91 -12.67
CA ILE A 174 -11.44 8.11 -12.35
C ILE A 174 -11.27 9.12 -11.22
N ILE A 175 -12.07 10.20 -11.21
CA ILE A 175 -12.08 11.20 -10.12
C ILE A 175 -12.52 10.54 -8.81
N GLY A 176 -13.60 9.76 -8.82
CA GLY A 176 -14.07 9.04 -7.63
C GLY A 176 -13.02 8.05 -7.10
N VAL A 177 -12.36 7.30 -7.97
CA VAL A 177 -11.25 6.41 -7.62
C VAL A 177 -10.06 7.20 -7.12
N GLY A 178 -9.77 8.38 -7.67
CA GLY A 178 -8.73 9.29 -7.20
C GLY A 178 -8.94 9.68 -5.74
N PHE A 179 -10.18 10.01 -5.34
CA PHE A 179 -10.52 10.29 -3.95
C PHE A 179 -10.41 9.04 -3.07
N LEU A 180 -10.86 7.87 -3.52
CA LEU A 180 -10.64 6.61 -2.77
C LEU A 180 -9.16 6.30 -2.58
N GLY A 181 -8.32 6.60 -3.58
CA GLY A 181 -6.87 6.55 -3.45
C GLY A 181 -6.30 7.47 -2.37
N GLY A 182 -7.02 8.55 -2.02
CA GLY A 182 -6.70 9.45 -0.92
C GLY A 182 -6.86 8.85 0.49
N ILE A 183 -7.45 7.66 0.63
CA ILE A 183 -7.51 6.93 1.90
C ILE A 183 -6.10 6.46 2.25
N GLY A 184 -5.45 7.16 3.18
CA GLY A 184 -4.05 6.89 3.53
C GLY A 184 -3.87 5.97 4.74
N PHE A 185 -4.89 5.81 5.55
CA PHE A 185 -4.97 5.14 6.86
C PHE A 185 -3.67 4.42 7.32
N THR A 186 -3.45 3.16 6.91
CA THR A 186 -2.35 2.32 7.41
C THR A 186 -0.97 2.83 7.03
N MET A 187 -0.73 3.12 5.75
CA MET A 187 0.59 3.57 5.27
C MET A 187 0.91 4.99 5.73
N SER A 188 -0.07 5.90 5.76
CA SER A 188 0.16 7.26 6.25
C SER A 188 0.49 7.28 7.74
N ILE A 189 -0.18 6.46 8.57
CA ILE A 189 0.16 6.32 9.98
C ILE A 189 1.56 5.69 10.14
N PHE A 190 1.89 4.67 9.37
CA PHE A 190 3.20 4.04 9.42
C PHE A 190 4.33 5.02 9.07
N ILE A 191 4.16 5.81 8.00
CA ILE A 191 5.12 6.86 7.63
C ILE A 191 5.22 7.92 8.72
N THR A 192 4.11 8.32 9.33
CA THR A 192 4.09 9.29 10.43
C THR A 192 4.94 8.83 11.61
N LEU A 193 4.84 7.54 11.98
CA LEU A 193 5.62 6.95 13.07
C LEU A 193 7.13 6.91 12.76
N LEU A 194 7.51 6.92 11.49
CA LEU A 194 8.90 6.96 11.06
C LEU A 194 9.43 8.40 10.89
N ALA A 195 8.55 9.33 10.54
CA ALA A 195 8.91 10.70 10.20
C ALA A 195 9.02 11.63 11.41
N PHE A 196 8.32 11.34 12.50
CA PHE A 196 8.23 12.22 13.64
C PHE A 196 8.57 11.52 14.95
N ASP A 197 9.50 12.09 15.71
CA ASP A 197 9.91 11.59 17.04
C ASP A 197 9.02 12.13 18.17
N ARG A 198 8.35 13.28 17.96
CA ARG A 198 7.55 13.93 18.98
C ARG A 198 6.14 13.37 19.02
N GLN A 199 5.75 12.77 20.14
CA GLN A 199 4.45 12.13 20.34
C GLN A 199 3.26 13.06 20.02
N ILE A 200 3.33 14.32 20.39
CA ILE A 200 2.27 15.32 20.13
C ILE A 200 2.03 15.48 18.62
N ILE A 201 3.11 15.50 17.80
CA ILE A 201 2.99 15.59 16.34
C ILE A 201 2.43 14.28 15.79
N VAL A 202 2.89 13.14 16.30
CA VAL A 202 2.41 11.81 15.89
C VAL A 202 0.92 11.68 16.15
N ASP A 203 0.44 12.03 17.34
CA ASP A 203 -0.97 11.90 17.70
C ASP A 203 -1.85 12.87 16.90
N GLY A 204 -1.44 14.13 16.74
CA GLY A 204 -2.12 15.09 15.87
C GLY A 204 -2.16 14.65 14.39
N SER A 205 -1.05 14.10 13.88
CA SER A 205 -0.99 13.57 12.53
C SER A 205 -1.91 12.37 12.34
N LYS A 206 -1.99 11.45 13.31
CA LYS A 206 -2.92 10.31 13.26
C LYS A 206 -4.38 10.77 13.16
N ILE A 207 -4.77 11.78 13.96
CA ILE A 207 -6.12 12.37 13.90
C ILE A 207 -6.38 12.98 12.52
N ALA A 208 -5.43 13.76 12.00
CA ALA A 208 -5.53 14.37 10.68
C ALA A 208 -5.67 13.30 9.56
N ILE A 209 -4.90 12.20 9.62
CA ILE A 209 -4.98 11.08 8.68
C ILE A 209 -6.35 10.41 8.72
N LEU A 210 -6.88 10.13 9.91
CA LEU A 210 -8.19 9.49 10.07
C LEU A 210 -9.30 10.36 9.48
N LEU A 211 -9.31 11.66 9.80
CA LEU A 211 -10.27 12.61 9.26
C LEU A 211 -10.14 12.76 7.74
N ALA A 212 -8.93 12.93 7.22
CA ALA A 212 -8.67 13.01 5.79
C ALA A 212 -9.15 11.75 5.06
N SER A 213 -8.89 10.56 5.62
CA SER A 213 -9.33 9.28 5.06
C SER A 213 -10.85 9.16 5.04
N CYS A 214 -11.55 9.59 6.10
CA CYS A 214 -13.02 9.62 6.13
C CYS A 214 -13.59 10.58 5.09
N VAL A 215 -13.02 11.78 4.95
CA VAL A 215 -13.46 12.79 3.97
C VAL A 215 -13.21 12.25 2.55
N ALA A 216 -12.02 11.74 2.26
CA ALA A 216 -11.67 11.18 0.96
C ALA A 216 -12.56 10.00 0.58
N ALA A 217 -12.81 9.08 1.52
CA ALA A 217 -13.72 7.94 1.32
C ALA A 217 -15.15 8.41 1.01
N SER A 218 -15.66 9.39 1.76
CA SER A 218 -17.01 9.92 1.58
C SER A 218 -17.17 10.58 0.20
N ILE A 219 -16.25 11.44 -0.18
CA ILE A 219 -16.28 12.12 -1.49
C ILE A 219 -16.14 11.09 -2.61
N GLY A 220 -15.19 10.16 -2.50
CA GLY A 220 -14.98 9.11 -3.49
C GLY A 220 -16.20 8.21 -3.68
N PHE A 221 -16.81 7.77 -2.58
CA PHE A 221 -18.02 6.97 -2.61
C PHE A 221 -19.21 7.70 -3.25
N ILE A 222 -19.46 8.95 -2.85
CA ILE A 222 -20.54 9.77 -3.43
C ILE A 222 -20.33 9.97 -4.92
N THR A 223 -19.09 10.33 -5.32
CA THR A 223 -18.74 10.55 -6.72
C THR A 223 -18.97 9.29 -7.55
N LEU A 224 -18.51 8.12 -7.08
CA LEU A 224 -18.72 6.86 -7.79
C LEU A 224 -20.21 6.48 -7.83
N LYS A 225 -20.94 6.63 -6.74
CA LYS A 225 -22.37 6.36 -6.71
C LYS A 225 -23.15 7.20 -7.74
N LEU A 226 -22.77 8.46 -7.91
CA LEU A 226 -23.42 9.37 -8.89
C LEU A 226 -23.02 9.05 -10.33
N THR A 227 -21.79 8.56 -10.55
CA THR A 227 -21.25 8.32 -11.90
C THR A 227 -21.53 6.91 -12.41
N LEU A 228 -21.68 5.92 -11.53
CA LEU A 228 -21.99 4.53 -11.88
C LEU A 228 -23.50 4.23 -11.96
N THR A 229 -24.38 5.15 -11.62
CA THR A 229 -25.84 4.99 -11.65
C THR A 229 -26.39 4.91 -13.09
N GLY A 230 -25.80 4.16 -13.97
CA GLY A 230 -26.21 3.98 -15.36
C GLY A 230 -25.82 2.64 -15.96
N THR A 231 -25.11 1.82 -15.24
CA THR A 231 -24.76 0.47 -15.67
C THR A 231 -25.67 -0.49 -14.88
N SER A 232 -26.67 -1.04 -15.56
CA SER A 232 -27.65 -1.95 -14.99
C SER A 232 -26.98 -3.11 -14.26
N ALA A 233 -27.50 -3.43 -13.08
CA ALA A 233 -27.13 -4.55 -12.24
C ALA A 233 -27.58 -5.92 -12.81
N ASP A 234 -27.83 -6.01 -14.12
CA ASP A 234 -28.51 -7.16 -14.76
C ASP A 234 -27.55 -8.19 -15.40
N GLU A 235 -26.23 -8.09 -15.21
CA GLU A 235 -25.27 -9.05 -15.80
C GLU A 235 -24.37 -9.80 -14.80
N VAL A 236 -24.81 -10.06 -13.57
CA VAL A 236 -23.97 -10.81 -12.60
C VAL A 236 -24.50 -12.23 -12.29
N ASP A 237 -25.56 -12.69 -12.92
CA ASP A 237 -26.19 -13.99 -12.58
C ASP A 237 -26.08 -15.12 -13.64
N GLU A 238 -25.12 -15.08 -14.54
CA GLU A 238 -24.86 -16.23 -15.44
C GLU A 238 -23.36 -16.55 -15.51
N ASP A 239 -22.77 -17.10 -14.47
CA ASP A 239 -21.62 -18.02 -14.55
C ASP A 239 -21.26 -18.54 -13.13
N GLU A 240 -22.07 -19.51 -12.62
CA GLU A 240 -21.65 -20.45 -11.59
C GLU A 240 -20.92 -21.66 -12.20
#